data_787018098cb0229efc71ecf4f6f3d68c
#
_entry.id   787018098cb0229efc71ecf4f6f3d68c
#
_cell.length_a   1.000
_cell.length_b   1.000
_cell.length_c   1.000
_cell.angle_alpha   90.00
_cell.angle_beta   90.00
_cell.angle_gamma   90.00
#
_symmetry.space_group_name_H-M   'P 1'
#
loop_
_entity.id
_entity.type
_entity.pdbx_description
1 polymer ?
#
loop_
_entity_poly.entity_id
_entity_poly.type
_entity_poly.pdbx_seq_one_letter_code
_entity_poly.pdbx_strand_id
1 'polypeptide(L)'
;MNMILTFGTVVLGIVAFIVVLGIIILVHEGGHFLFARKYGILCREFSFGMGPQLVHHKKGETDYSIRAFPIGGFCAIAGEEAEDNPLKDSKQVRLVIENGIIQKICFEIDSKLFKDIPLFDLKEYDLFDKEDTGKLYMTVVDANGGEMTLPVDKAASYLFHSKMYKKQEIKDSKTYKKYAKEFQIAPHNRTLNAKKKGQRVMVMVGGPMMNFILAIIVFFLSALIGGVSNTTVTTLSEVSNGTPAYEAGLREDYELESFTFRGNEYTLENWEDISSTIDKYAEGNDYVDIVIKYTDAAGEEQTTSLKPMVAIYSVSMYQDINSDEVKVAELDSSSKAYKAGVRTGDIITKVNGEDVSTWLDVYHSFEQVTDEGVSVTMDVTRDGESVDDISVIPYSKDLFEKTQAVSYVDLIIGISPSVTHNLWKSLGDGFTKMYTSIKSMIFTLGLLIGSNEVGVKDLSGPVGIFSMTSSAAQRGIAYLLYWLGFLSVNIGFINLLPIPALDGGRILFVIIEAIRKKAVSEKAQTIAINVTYYALLALIVYVTFNDVLRIVK
;
A
#
# COMPACT_ATOMS: atom_id res chain seq x y z
N MET A 1 0.21 18.39 19.15
CA MET A 1 0.53 17.44 20.24
C MET A 1 1.89 16.82 19.95
N ASN A 2 2.96 17.43 20.50
CA ASN A 2 4.32 16.90 20.39
C ASN A 2 4.41 15.56 21.14
N MET A 3 4.04 14.47 20.47
CA MET A 3 4.21 13.12 21.01
C MET A 3 5.71 12.82 21.01
N ILE A 4 6.35 12.98 22.17
CA ILE A 4 7.71 12.48 22.39
C ILE A 4 7.60 10.97 22.22
N LEU A 5 7.96 10.50 21.02
CA LEU A 5 8.04 9.07 20.73
C LEU A 5 9.02 8.46 21.74
N THR A 6 8.51 7.67 22.66
CA THR A 6 9.38 6.92 23.56
C THR A 6 10.18 5.91 22.74
N PHE A 7 11.38 5.53 23.21
CA PHE A 7 12.21 4.53 22.53
C PHE A 7 11.40 3.25 22.19
N GLY A 8 10.50 2.84 23.08
CA GLY A 8 9.63 1.68 22.87
C GLY A 8 8.66 1.84 21.70
N THR A 9 8.04 3.02 21.51
CA THR A 9 7.12 3.27 20.40
C THR A 9 7.84 3.31 19.04
N VAL A 10 9.07 3.82 19.01
CA VAL A 10 9.90 3.79 17.80
C VAL A 10 10.26 2.35 17.41
N VAL A 11 10.69 1.54 18.37
CA VAL A 11 11.01 0.12 18.12
C VAL A 11 9.79 -0.65 17.66
N LEU A 12 8.63 -0.45 18.31
CA LEU A 12 7.37 -1.06 17.89
C LEU A 12 7.01 -0.67 16.45
N GLY A 13 7.14 0.61 16.10
CA GLY A 13 6.88 1.11 14.75
C GLY A 13 7.79 0.47 13.69
N ILE A 14 9.09 0.34 13.97
CA ILE A 14 10.05 -0.30 13.06
C ILE A 14 9.69 -1.77 12.86
N VAL A 15 9.43 -2.51 13.93
CA VAL A 15 9.06 -3.93 13.86
C VAL A 15 7.75 -4.10 13.09
N ALA A 16 6.72 -3.32 13.42
CA ALA A 16 5.43 -3.36 12.74
C ALA A 16 5.58 -3.07 11.24
N PHE A 17 6.36 -2.06 10.86
CA PHE A 17 6.60 -1.69 9.47
C PHE A 17 7.28 -2.82 8.68
N ILE A 18 8.34 -3.42 9.24
CA ILE A 18 9.04 -4.55 8.61
C ILE A 18 8.11 -5.76 8.47
N VAL A 19 7.33 -6.08 9.49
CA VAL A 19 6.41 -7.22 9.48
C VAL A 19 5.28 -6.99 8.46
N VAL A 20 4.64 -5.82 8.48
CA VAL A 20 3.54 -5.47 7.57
C VAL A 20 3.99 -5.52 6.12
N LEU A 21 5.06 -4.80 5.76
CA LEU A 21 5.58 -4.82 4.39
C LEU A 21 6.11 -6.21 4.01
N GLY A 22 6.78 -6.89 4.94
CA GLY A 22 7.30 -8.23 4.73
C GLY A 22 6.21 -9.24 4.35
N ILE A 23 5.10 -9.24 5.07
CA ILE A 23 3.95 -10.12 4.78
C ILE A 23 3.36 -9.80 3.40
N ILE A 24 3.12 -8.52 3.11
CA ILE A 24 2.54 -8.10 1.82
C ILE A 24 3.42 -8.54 0.65
N ILE A 25 4.72 -8.30 0.74
CA ILE A 25 5.69 -8.65 -0.29
C ILE A 25 5.81 -10.16 -0.46
N LEU A 26 5.94 -10.92 0.64
CA LEU A 26 6.01 -12.38 0.58
C LEU A 26 4.78 -13.01 -0.07
N VAL A 27 3.61 -12.47 0.24
CA VAL A 27 2.35 -12.96 -0.34
C VAL A 27 2.26 -12.59 -1.82
N HIS A 28 2.68 -11.39 -2.20
CA HIS A 28 2.75 -10.93 -3.58
C HIS A 28 3.66 -11.82 -4.42
N GLU A 29 4.95 -11.94 -4.02
CA GLU A 29 5.92 -12.79 -4.72
C GLU A 29 5.51 -14.26 -4.70
N GLY A 30 4.88 -14.70 -3.61
CA GLY A 30 4.28 -16.02 -3.48
C GLY A 30 3.21 -16.29 -4.53
N GLY A 31 2.46 -15.29 -4.94
CA GLY A 31 1.49 -15.37 -6.03
C GLY A 31 2.16 -15.68 -7.37
N HIS A 32 3.17 -14.92 -7.75
CA HIS A 32 3.96 -15.19 -8.96
C HIS A 32 4.58 -16.59 -8.94
N PHE A 33 5.20 -16.94 -7.83
CA PHE A 33 5.84 -18.24 -7.62
C PHE A 33 4.86 -19.40 -7.77
N LEU A 34 3.69 -19.34 -7.16
CA LEU A 34 2.67 -20.39 -7.24
C LEU A 34 2.20 -20.64 -8.66
N PHE A 35 1.89 -19.59 -9.41
CA PHE A 35 1.44 -19.72 -10.79
C PHE A 35 2.57 -20.11 -11.74
N ALA A 36 3.79 -19.58 -11.54
CA ALA A 36 4.96 -19.99 -12.32
C ALA A 36 5.21 -21.51 -12.16
N ARG A 37 5.21 -22.01 -10.93
CA ARG A 37 5.36 -23.45 -10.67
C ARG A 37 4.21 -24.29 -11.22
N LYS A 38 2.97 -23.80 -11.10
CA LYS A 38 1.78 -24.49 -11.65
C LYS A 38 1.91 -24.70 -13.16
N TYR A 39 2.53 -23.76 -13.87
CA TYR A 39 2.74 -23.86 -15.31
C TYR A 39 4.10 -24.45 -15.70
N GLY A 40 4.85 -25.01 -14.76
CA GLY A 40 6.14 -25.65 -14.99
C GLY A 40 7.24 -24.69 -15.44
N ILE A 41 7.15 -23.41 -15.04
CA ILE A 41 8.19 -22.42 -15.28
C ILE A 41 9.24 -22.56 -14.18
N LEU A 42 10.52 -22.43 -14.55
CA LEU A 42 11.63 -22.49 -13.60
C LEU A 42 11.66 -21.23 -12.75
N CYS A 43 11.57 -21.38 -11.42
CA CYS A 43 11.79 -20.33 -10.44
C CYS A 43 13.14 -20.59 -9.78
N ARG A 44 14.16 -19.82 -10.13
CA ARG A 44 15.53 -20.01 -9.66
C ARG A 44 15.73 -19.58 -8.21
N GLU A 45 15.14 -18.46 -7.83
CA GLU A 45 15.22 -17.93 -6.47
C GLU A 45 13.88 -17.35 -6.05
N PHE A 46 13.54 -17.54 -4.77
CA PHE A 46 12.45 -16.88 -4.08
C PHE A 46 13.04 -16.16 -2.88
N SER A 47 13.03 -14.84 -2.90
CA SER A 47 13.76 -14.01 -1.94
C SER A 47 12.85 -13.09 -1.13
N PHE A 48 13.08 -13.06 0.18
CA PHE A 48 12.63 -12.00 1.05
C PHE A 48 13.74 -10.95 1.24
N GLY A 49 13.44 -9.70 0.91
CA GLY A 49 14.41 -8.60 0.95
C GLY A 49 15.25 -8.48 -0.31
N MET A 50 16.07 -7.45 -0.33
CA MET A 50 17.01 -7.11 -1.40
C MET A 50 18.45 -7.01 -0.89
N GLY A 51 19.41 -6.88 -1.81
CA GLY A 51 20.83 -6.73 -1.50
C GLY A 51 21.56 -8.04 -1.26
N PRO A 52 22.63 -8.05 -0.45
CA PRO A 52 23.41 -9.25 -0.17
C PRO A 52 22.60 -10.35 0.49
N GLN A 53 22.79 -11.58 0.06
CA GLN A 53 22.16 -12.77 0.62
C GLN A 53 22.76 -13.09 2.01
N LEU A 54 21.92 -13.11 3.05
CA LEU A 54 22.32 -13.41 4.44
C LEU A 54 22.20 -14.90 4.74
N VAL A 55 21.04 -15.47 4.41
CA VAL A 55 20.73 -16.89 4.60
C VAL A 55 20.06 -17.40 3.33
N HIS A 56 20.40 -18.62 2.93
CA HIS A 56 19.74 -19.28 1.82
C HIS A 56 19.65 -20.78 2.02
N HIS A 57 18.63 -21.39 1.43
CA HIS A 57 18.39 -22.81 1.44
C HIS A 57 17.82 -23.27 0.11
N LYS A 58 18.59 -24.09 -0.61
CA LYS A 58 18.13 -24.66 -1.89
C LYS A 58 17.23 -25.88 -1.62
N LYS A 59 15.99 -25.82 -2.12
CA LYS A 59 15.04 -26.92 -2.07
C LYS A 59 14.53 -27.23 -3.47
N GLY A 60 14.94 -28.38 -4.01
CA GLY A 60 14.71 -28.71 -5.40
C GLY A 60 15.48 -27.77 -6.33
N GLU A 61 14.77 -27.12 -7.23
CA GLU A 61 15.34 -26.17 -8.22
C GLU A 61 15.39 -24.72 -7.72
N THR A 62 14.68 -24.40 -6.63
CA THR A 62 14.56 -23.03 -6.13
C THR A 62 15.47 -22.80 -4.93
N ASP A 63 16.20 -21.69 -4.93
CA ASP A 63 16.95 -21.17 -3.80
C ASP A 63 16.07 -20.19 -3.01
N TYR A 64 15.73 -20.53 -1.76
CA TYR A 64 14.97 -19.68 -0.85
C TYR A 64 15.94 -18.83 -0.06
N SER A 65 15.83 -17.52 -0.13
CA SER A 65 16.81 -16.63 0.49
C SER A 65 16.20 -15.51 1.32
N ILE A 66 16.96 -15.09 2.35
CA ILE A 66 16.73 -13.86 3.11
C ILE A 66 17.90 -12.95 2.84
N ARG A 67 17.61 -11.70 2.46
CA ARG A 67 18.60 -10.70 2.08
C ARG A 67 18.67 -9.56 3.08
N ALA A 68 19.75 -8.77 3.00
CA ALA A 68 20.12 -7.80 4.03
C ALA A 68 19.14 -6.66 4.25
N PHE A 69 18.47 -6.22 3.19
CA PHE A 69 17.51 -5.11 3.28
C PHE A 69 16.08 -5.68 3.24
N PRO A 70 15.31 -5.58 4.34
CA PRO A 70 13.96 -6.15 4.43
C PRO A 70 12.92 -5.29 3.67
N ILE A 71 13.33 -4.64 2.61
CA ILE A 71 12.49 -3.82 1.74
C ILE A 71 12.45 -4.51 0.39
N GLY A 72 11.26 -4.98 0.00
CA GLY A 72 11.08 -5.72 -1.24
C GLY A 72 11.29 -7.23 -1.10
N GLY A 73 11.22 -7.89 -2.21
CA GLY A 73 11.46 -9.30 -2.44
C GLY A 73 11.47 -9.54 -3.94
N PHE A 74 11.71 -10.75 -4.36
CA PHE A 74 11.55 -11.13 -5.76
C PHE A 74 11.43 -12.64 -5.94
N CYS A 75 10.77 -13.01 -7.01
CA CYS A 75 10.78 -14.36 -7.53
C CYS A 75 11.53 -14.36 -8.88
N ALA A 76 12.71 -14.97 -8.93
CA ALA A 76 13.51 -15.05 -10.17
C ALA A 76 12.93 -16.10 -11.13
N ILE A 77 12.00 -15.67 -11.97
CA ILE A 77 11.29 -16.50 -12.95
C ILE A 77 12.08 -16.53 -14.26
N ALA A 78 12.38 -17.72 -14.78
CA ALA A 78 13.11 -17.88 -16.03
C ALA A 78 12.35 -17.28 -17.21
N GLY A 79 13.04 -16.48 -18.03
CA GLY A 79 12.47 -15.82 -19.21
C GLY A 79 11.54 -14.66 -18.89
N GLU A 80 11.58 -14.13 -17.68
CA GLU A 80 10.88 -12.89 -17.30
C GLU A 80 11.65 -11.66 -17.79
N GLU A 81 12.95 -11.69 -17.65
CA GLU A 81 13.88 -10.72 -18.22
C GLU A 81 14.62 -11.33 -19.42
N ALA A 82 15.18 -10.47 -20.26
CA ALA A 82 16.05 -10.92 -21.35
C ALA A 82 17.28 -11.60 -20.76
N GLU A 83 17.44 -12.89 -21.04
CA GLU A 83 18.61 -13.66 -20.62
C GLU A 83 19.65 -13.62 -21.74
N ASP A 84 20.79 -13.00 -21.46
CA ASP A 84 21.93 -13.08 -22.36
C ASP A 84 22.46 -14.51 -22.38
N ASN A 85 22.75 -15.00 -23.58
CA ASN A 85 23.45 -16.28 -23.75
C ASN A 85 24.96 -16.08 -23.54
N PRO A 86 25.54 -16.52 -22.41
CA PRO A 86 26.93 -16.27 -22.10
C PRO A 86 27.90 -17.04 -23.00
N LEU A 87 27.38 -18.03 -23.76
CA LEU A 87 28.18 -18.85 -24.67
C LEU A 87 28.18 -18.34 -26.13
N LYS A 88 27.41 -17.28 -26.44
CA LYS A 88 27.20 -16.81 -27.81
C LYS A 88 28.50 -16.61 -28.61
N ASP A 89 29.51 -16.07 -27.94
CA ASP A 89 30.82 -15.77 -28.58
C ASP A 89 31.95 -16.64 -28.00
N SER A 90 31.61 -17.67 -27.20
CA SER A 90 32.61 -18.53 -26.56
C SER A 90 33.08 -19.60 -27.51
N LYS A 91 34.43 -19.73 -27.67
CA LYS A 91 35.06 -20.81 -28.43
C LYS A 91 35.47 -21.99 -27.55
N GLN A 92 35.59 -21.76 -26.25
CA GLN A 92 36.01 -22.74 -25.25
C GLN A 92 35.12 -22.68 -24.02
N VAL A 93 35.00 -23.80 -23.35
CA VAL A 93 34.21 -23.92 -22.10
C VAL A 93 34.90 -24.89 -21.16
N ARG A 94 34.71 -24.69 -19.83
CA ARG A 94 35.07 -25.69 -18.84
C ARG A 94 33.82 -26.43 -18.38
N LEU A 95 33.86 -27.76 -18.33
CA LEU A 95 32.72 -28.61 -18.10
C LEU A 95 32.90 -29.47 -16.87
N VAL A 96 31.89 -29.49 -15.98
CA VAL A 96 31.73 -30.50 -14.93
C VAL A 96 30.84 -31.57 -15.49
N ILE A 97 31.39 -32.77 -15.69
CA ILE A 97 30.71 -33.93 -16.29
C ILE A 97 30.64 -35.02 -15.23
N GLU A 98 29.44 -35.51 -14.97
CA GLU A 98 29.18 -36.63 -14.07
C GLU A 98 28.43 -37.72 -14.84
N ASN A 99 28.94 -38.94 -14.81
CA ASN A 99 28.35 -40.10 -15.55
C ASN A 99 28.09 -39.84 -17.04
N GLY A 100 28.96 -39.04 -17.69
CA GLY A 100 28.82 -38.70 -19.10
C GLY A 100 27.75 -37.62 -19.39
N ILE A 101 27.20 -36.94 -18.38
CA ILE A 101 26.22 -35.89 -18.49
C ILE A 101 26.82 -34.59 -17.95
N ILE A 102 26.68 -33.48 -18.69
CA ILE A 102 27.14 -32.16 -18.29
C ILE A 102 26.23 -31.61 -17.19
N GLN A 103 26.80 -31.32 -16.01
CA GLN A 103 26.08 -30.73 -14.87
C GLN A 103 26.31 -29.23 -14.76
N LYS A 104 27.56 -28.75 -15.07
CA LYS A 104 27.90 -27.33 -14.97
C LYS A 104 28.76 -26.89 -16.14
N ILE A 105 28.51 -25.68 -16.61
CA ILE A 105 29.19 -25.04 -17.74
C ILE A 105 29.81 -23.74 -17.26
N CYS A 106 31.15 -23.63 -17.32
CA CYS A 106 31.86 -22.42 -17.01
C CYS A 106 32.38 -21.77 -18.28
N PHE A 107 31.97 -20.56 -18.55
CA PHE A 107 32.39 -19.74 -19.69
C PHE A 107 33.55 -18.80 -19.34
N GLU A 108 33.90 -18.64 -18.08
CA GLU A 108 35.02 -17.82 -17.60
C GLU A 108 36.31 -18.65 -17.56
N ILE A 109 36.82 -19.00 -18.72
CA ILE A 109 37.94 -19.95 -18.94
C ILE A 109 39.23 -19.51 -18.25
N ASP A 110 39.47 -18.20 -18.14
CA ASP A 110 40.70 -17.62 -17.54
C ASP A 110 40.62 -17.45 -16.02
N SER A 111 39.45 -17.71 -15.43
CA SER A 111 39.27 -17.57 -14.00
C SER A 111 40.10 -18.58 -13.22
N LYS A 112 40.95 -18.10 -12.30
CA LYS A 112 41.73 -18.95 -11.39
C LYS A 112 40.84 -19.86 -10.53
N LEU A 113 39.57 -19.46 -10.32
CA LEU A 113 38.60 -20.19 -9.53
C LEU A 113 38.20 -21.53 -10.16
N PHE A 114 38.25 -21.63 -11.48
CA PHE A 114 37.76 -22.77 -12.25
C PHE A 114 38.87 -23.52 -13.00
N LYS A 115 40.15 -23.28 -12.70
CA LYS A 115 41.28 -23.89 -13.41
C LYS A 115 41.29 -25.41 -13.33
N ASP A 116 40.79 -25.99 -12.24
CA ASP A 116 40.77 -27.43 -12.05
C ASP A 116 39.63 -28.13 -12.83
N ILE A 117 38.71 -27.35 -13.42
CA ILE A 117 37.64 -27.88 -14.26
C ILE A 117 38.21 -28.10 -15.67
N PRO A 118 38.02 -29.29 -16.29
CA PRO A 118 38.53 -29.61 -17.64
C PRO A 118 38.06 -28.60 -18.70
N LEU A 119 38.96 -28.21 -19.59
CA LEU A 119 38.74 -27.29 -20.70
C LEU A 119 38.45 -28.06 -21.97
N PHE A 120 37.48 -27.60 -22.76
CA PHE A 120 37.09 -28.17 -24.04
C PHE A 120 36.92 -27.06 -25.06
N ASP A 121 37.19 -27.35 -26.34
CA ASP A 121 36.80 -26.49 -27.45
C ASP A 121 35.35 -26.70 -27.79
N LEU A 122 34.57 -25.62 -27.85
CA LEU A 122 33.13 -25.64 -28.08
C LEU A 122 32.87 -25.60 -29.62
N LYS A 123 32.14 -26.60 -30.12
CA LYS A 123 31.72 -26.64 -31.52
C LYS A 123 30.28 -26.26 -31.72
N GLU A 124 29.37 -26.93 -31.01
CA GLU A 124 27.93 -26.77 -31.16
C GLU A 124 27.24 -27.03 -29.84
N TYR A 125 26.10 -26.39 -29.61
CA TYR A 125 25.27 -26.68 -28.45
C TYR A 125 23.81 -26.29 -28.67
N ASP A 126 22.90 -27.03 -28.05
CA ASP A 126 21.54 -26.61 -27.79
C ASP A 126 21.22 -26.76 -26.29
N LEU A 127 21.17 -25.64 -25.57
CA LEU A 127 20.87 -25.56 -24.15
C LEU A 127 19.44 -25.02 -23.90
N PHE A 128 18.74 -24.66 -24.97
CA PHE A 128 17.44 -24.03 -24.89
C PHE A 128 16.30 -24.90 -25.41
N ASP A 129 16.62 -26.01 -26.10
CA ASP A 129 15.64 -26.95 -26.67
C ASP A 129 14.52 -26.22 -27.44
N LYS A 130 14.91 -25.38 -28.40
CA LYS A 130 13.96 -24.52 -29.12
C LYS A 130 12.92 -25.32 -29.92
N GLU A 131 13.25 -26.55 -30.31
CA GLU A 131 12.39 -27.45 -31.06
C GLU A 131 11.54 -28.35 -30.16
N ASP A 132 11.61 -28.17 -28.81
CA ASP A 132 10.89 -28.96 -27.80
C ASP A 132 11.13 -30.48 -27.94
N THR A 133 12.34 -30.85 -28.27
CA THR A 133 12.79 -32.26 -28.44
C THR A 133 13.04 -32.95 -27.10
N GLY A 134 13.14 -32.19 -26.02
CA GLY A 134 13.52 -32.64 -24.68
C GLY A 134 14.99 -32.99 -24.51
N LYS A 135 15.84 -32.68 -25.51
CA LYS A 135 17.26 -33.04 -25.55
C LYS A 135 18.11 -31.79 -25.51
N LEU A 136 18.83 -31.61 -24.41
CA LEU A 136 19.90 -30.60 -24.29
C LEU A 136 21.22 -31.30 -24.56
N TYR A 137 22.06 -30.70 -25.39
CA TYR A 137 23.36 -31.29 -25.74
C TYR A 137 24.43 -30.22 -25.97
N MET A 138 25.68 -30.68 -25.92
CA MET A 138 26.86 -29.89 -26.29
C MET A 138 27.88 -30.78 -26.99
N THR A 139 28.35 -30.35 -28.17
CA THR A 139 29.43 -30.99 -28.92
C THR A 139 30.73 -30.25 -28.64
N VAL A 140 31.68 -30.96 -28.09
CA VAL A 140 32.98 -30.39 -27.69
C VAL A 140 34.12 -31.28 -28.15
N VAL A 141 35.33 -30.68 -28.23
CA VAL A 141 36.56 -31.38 -28.52
C VAL A 141 37.46 -31.38 -27.31
N ASP A 142 37.98 -32.53 -26.95
CA ASP A 142 38.94 -32.68 -25.84
C ASP A 142 40.34 -32.23 -26.21
N ALA A 143 41.25 -32.20 -25.23
CA ALA A 143 42.66 -31.82 -25.41
C ALA A 143 43.45 -32.76 -26.35
N ASN A 144 42.93 -33.96 -26.65
CA ASN A 144 43.52 -34.95 -27.55
C ASN A 144 42.94 -34.88 -28.97
N GLY A 145 42.02 -33.92 -29.22
CA GLY A 145 41.34 -33.78 -30.51
C GLY A 145 40.12 -34.71 -30.70
N GLY A 146 39.69 -35.41 -29.65
CA GLY A 146 38.50 -36.26 -29.66
C GLY A 146 37.21 -35.44 -29.62
N GLU A 147 36.40 -35.55 -30.67
CA GLU A 147 35.07 -34.91 -30.70
C GLU A 147 34.03 -35.80 -30.02
N MET A 148 33.25 -35.17 -29.12
CA MET A 148 32.18 -35.86 -28.38
C MET A 148 30.95 -34.99 -28.25
N THR A 149 29.76 -35.59 -28.42
CA THR A 149 28.50 -34.95 -28.13
C THR A 149 27.97 -35.49 -26.81
N LEU A 150 27.87 -34.62 -25.83
CA LEU A 150 27.44 -34.96 -24.46
C LEU A 150 26.06 -34.40 -24.18
N PRO A 151 25.17 -35.17 -23.51
CA PRO A 151 23.91 -34.67 -23.03
C PRO A 151 24.16 -33.68 -21.88
N VAL A 152 23.29 -32.67 -21.78
CA VAL A 152 23.30 -31.68 -20.70
C VAL A 152 22.12 -31.97 -19.76
N ASP A 153 22.38 -31.95 -18.46
CA ASP A 153 21.34 -32.16 -17.45
C ASP A 153 20.28 -31.05 -17.52
N LYS A 154 19.01 -31.39 -17.28
CA LYS A 154 17.90 -30.42 -17.27
C LYS A 154 18.01 -29.40 -16.11
N ALA A 155 18.77 -29.76 -15.08
CA ALA A 155 19.10 -28.88 -13.94
C ALA A 155 20.50 -28.29 -14.04
N ALA A 156 21.18 -28.43 -15.21
CA ALA A 156 22.51 -27.87 -15.41
C ALA A 156 22.54 -26.36 -15.17
N SER A 157 23.69 -25.88 -14.73
CA SER A 157 23.89 -24.47 -14.42
C SER A 157 25.15 -23.90 -15.06
N TYR A 158 25.07 -22.60 -15.39
CA TYR A 158 26.26 -21.82 -15.65
C TYR A 158 27.01 -21.56 -14.35
N LEU A 159 28.34 -21.67 -14.41
CA LEU A 159 29.24 -21.44 -13.30
C LEU A 159 30.06 -20.18 -13.61
N PHE A 160 30.00 -19.19 -12.73
CA PHE A 160 30.73 -17.94 -12.89
C PHE A 160 31.17 -17.37 -11.53
N HIS A 161 32.06 -16.39 -11.53
CA HIS A 161 32.49 -15.78 -10.28
C HIS A 161 31.71 -14.51 -9.94
N SER A 162 31.49 -14.26 -8.66
CA SER A 162 30.84 -13.05 -8.19
C SER A 162 31.69 -11.82 -8.48
N LYS A 163 31.09 -10.75 -9.06
CA LYS A 163 31.75 -9.46 -9.35
C LYS A 163 32.38 -8.76 -8.11
N MET A 164 32.06 -9.21 -6.91
CA MET A 164 32.66 -8.70 -5.66
C MET A 164 34.07 -9.22 -5.39
N TYR A 165 34.61 -10.02 -6.30
CA TYR A 165 35.96 -10.59 -6.18
C TYR A 165 37.03 -9.59 -6.65
N LYS A 166 37.81 -9.03 -5.70
CA LYS A 166 39.09 -8.35 -6.02
C LYS A 166 40.23 -9.36 -5.85
N LYS A 167 40.86 -9.74 -6.98
CA LYS A 167 42.14 -10.43 -7.14
C LYS A 167 42.85 -11.04 -5.88
N GLN A 168 42.15 -11.74 -5.02
CA GLN A 168 42.80 -12.53 -3.98
C GLN A 168 43.09 -13.94 -4.49
N GLU A 169 44.27 -14.49 -4.15
CA GLU A 169 44.60 -15.86 -4.47
C GLU A 169 43.62 -16.82 -3.80
N ILE A 170 42.97 -17.64 -4.62
CA ILE A 170 42.06 -18.67 -4.17
C ILE A 170 42.89 -19.87 -3.74
N LYS A 171 42.92 -20.16 -2.43
CA LYS A 171 43.77 -21.22 -1.89
C LYS A 171 43.00 -22.44 -1.35
N ASP A 172 41.68 -22.40 -1.25
CA ASP A 172 40.90 -23.50 -0.67
C ASP A 172 39.44 -23.63 -1.14
N SER A 173 38.79 -24.74 -0.78
CA SER A 173 37.40 -25.05 -1.12
C SER A 173 36.37 -24.09 -0.51
N LYS A 174 36.71 -23.39 0.58
CA LYS A 174 35.83 -22.39 1.22
C LYS A 174 35.77 -21.13 0.37
N THR A 175 36.90 -20.74 -0.21
CA THR A 175 36.99 -19.61 -1.16
C THR A 175 36.18 -19.89 -2.41
N TYR A 176 36.22 -21.11 -2.96
CA TYR A 176 35.37 -21.53 -4.08
C TYR A 176 33.89 -21.35 -3.75
N LYS A 177 33.40 -21.90 -2.65
CA LYS A 177 32.00 -21.79 -2.24
C LYS A 177 31.54 -20.34 -2.04
N LYS A 178 32.43 -19.44 -1.64
CA LYS A 178 32.12 -18.03 -1.38
C LYS A 178 31.97 -17.22 -2.67
N TYR A 179 32.77 -17.50 -3.70
CA TYR A 179 32.86 -16.67 -4.90
C TYR A 179 32.30 -17.32 -6.16
N ALA A 180 32.19 -18.64 -6.22
CA ALA A 180 31.48 -19.32 -7.30
C ALA A 180 29.97 -19.12 -7.16
N LYS A 181 29.35 -18.70 -8.24
CA LYS A 181 27.90 -18.56 -8.37
C LYS A 181 27.39 -19.48 -9.45
N GLU A 182 26.18 -19.95 -9.26
CA GLU A 182 25.50 -20.83 -10.20
C GLU A 182 24.23 -20.15 -10.70
N PHE A 183 23.97 -20.28 -12.00
CA PHE A 183 22.74 -19.79 -12.63
C PHE A 183 22.16 -20.94 -13.45
N GLN A 184 21.04 -21.50 -12.97
CA GLN A 184 20.43 -22.66 -13.62
C GLN A 184 19.94 -22.32 -15.02
N ILE A 185 20.30 -23.15 -16.00
CA ILE A 185 19.87 -23.06 -17.39
C ILE A 185 18.39 -23.43 -17.47
N ALA A 186 17.61 -22.64 -18.20
CA ALA A 186 16.20 -22.89 -18.41
C ALA A 186 15.97 -23.33 -19.87
N PRO A 187 15.55 -24.58 -20.12
CA PRO A 187 15.04 -24.96 -21.42
C PRO A 187 13.86 -24.08 -21.84
N HIS A 188 13.68 -23.88 -23.15
CA HIS A 188 12.68 -22.94 -23.67
C HIS A 188 11.30 -23.18 -23.10
N ASN A 189 10.84 -24.44 -23.06
CA ASN A 189 9.54 -24.82 -22.53
C ASN A 189 9.36 -24.55 -21.02
N ARG A 190 10.45 -24.24 -20.29
CA ARG A 190 10.44 -23.86 -18.86
C ARG A 190 10.61 -22.36 -18.62
N THR A 191 10.60 -21.55 -19.66
CA THR A 191 10.64 -20.10 -19.55
C THR A 191 9.24 -19.50 -19.63
N LEU A 192 9.06 -18.32 -19.03
CA LEU A 192 7.79 -17.57 -19.07
C LEU A 192 7.40 -17.23 -20.51
N ASN A 193 8.37 -16.79 -21.33
CA ASN A 193 8.12 -16.33 -22.70
C ASN A 193 7.63 -17.46 -23.63
N ALA A 194 7.95 -18.71 -23.34
CA ALA A 194 7.46 -19.87 -24.09
C ALA A 194 6.02 -20.29 -23.74
N LYS A 195 5.45 -19.75 -22.67
CA LYS A 195 4.11 -20.13 -22.23
C LYS A 195 3.02 -19.42 -23.04
N LYS A 196 1.83 -20.06 -23.06
CA LYS A 196 0.63 -19.46 -23.68
C LYS A 196 0.33 -18.10 -23.05
N LYS A 197 -0.17 -17.15 -23.83
CA LYS A 197 -0.47 -15.77 -23.36
C LYS A 197 -1.29 -15.74 -22.08
N GLY A 198 -2.34 -16.56 -21.98
CA GLY A 198 -3.17 -16.66 -20.77
C GLY A 198 -2.39 -17.15 -19.53
N GLN A 199 -1.43 -18.07 -19.70
CA GLN A 199 -0.57 -18.53 -18.62
C GLN A 199 0.40 -17.44 -18.16
N ARG A 200 0.97 -16.68 -19.11
CA ARG A 200 1.83 -15.51 -18.82
C ARG A 200 1.07 -14.45 -18.03
N VAL A 201 -0.15 -14.11 -18.47
CA VAL A 201 -1.02 -13.17 -17.75
C VAL A 201 -1.33 -13.68 -16.34
N MET A 202 -1.66 -14.97 -16.18
CA MET A 202 -1.97 -15.53 -14.86
C MET A 202 -0.77 -15.51 -13.90
N VAL A 203 0.45 -15.66 -14.40
CA VAL A 203 1.67 -15.49 -13.58
C VAL A 203 1.79 -14.05 -13.10
N MET A 204 1.57 -13.06 -14.00
CA MET A 204 1.69 -11.62 -13.66
C MET A 204 0.56 -11.16 -12.73
N VAL A 205 -0.68 -11.61 -12.95
CA VAL A 205 -1.82 -11.31 -12.06
C VAL A 205 -1.68 -12.00 -10.70
N GLY A 206 -0.89 -13.08 -10.62
CA GLY A 206 -0.76 -13.91 -9.42
C GLY A 206 -0.35 -13.12 -8.19
N GLY A 207 0.61 -12.22 -8.30
CA GLY A 207 1.04 -11.35 -7.20
C GLY A 207 -0.08 -10.43 -6.69
N PRO A 208 -0.61 -9.54 -7.52
CA PRO A 208 -1.72 -8.66 -7.15
C PRO A 208 -2.95 -9.42 -6.62
N MET A 209 -3.32 -10.55 -7.23
CA MET A 209 -4.44 -11.36 -6.79
C MET A 209 -4.24 -11.89 -5.36
N MET A 210 -3.04 -12.34 -5.03
CA MET A 210 -2.75 -12.82 -3.68
C MET A 210 -2.77 -11.68 -2.64
N ASN A 211 -2.44 -10.45 -3.04
CA ASN A 211 -2.59 -9.28 -2.18
C ASN A 211 -4.06 -8.96 -1.89
N PHE A 212 -4.96 -9.09 -2.86
CA PHE A 212 -6.40 -8.94 -2.60
C PHE A 212 -6.94 -10.04 -1.68
N ILE A 213 -6.49 -11.29 -1.87
CA ILE A 213 -6.86 -12.41 -0.99
C ILE A 213 -6.35 -12.14 0.44
N LEU A 214 -5.10 -11.70 0.59
CA LEU A 214 -4.54 -11.31 1.90
C LEU A 214 -5.39 -10.21 2.53
N ALA A 215 -5.76 -9.18 1.77
CA ALA A 215 -6.57 -8.07 2.27
C ALA A 215 -7.92 -8.55 2.83
N ILE A 216 -8.64 -9.43 2.12
CA ILE A 216 -9.90 -10.00 2.60
C ILE A 216 -9.68 -10.73 3.93
N ILE A 217 -8.63 -11.56 4.00
CA ILE A 217 -8.32 -12.35 5.20
C ILE A 217 -8.03 -11.44 6.39
N VAL A 218 -7.19 -10.42 6.21
CA VAL A 218 -6.80 -9.56 7.33
C VAL A 218 -7.87 -8.55 7.71
N PHE A 219 -8.71 -8.08 6.78
CA PHE A 219 -9.90 -7.29 7.10
C PHE A 219 -10.92 -8.12 7.87
N PHE A 220 -11.16 -9.38 7.46
CA PHE A 220 -11.98 -10.31 8.21
C PHE A 220 -11.46 -10.52 9.63
N LEU A 221 -10.14 -10.77 9.80
CA LEU A 221 -9.53 -10.95 11.12
C LEU A 221 -9.60 -9.65 11.95
N SER A 222 -9.38 -8.49 11.32
CA SER A 222 -9.55 -7.18 11.96
C SER A 222 -10.97 -7.00 12.49
N ALA A 223 -11.97 -7.31 11.67
CA ALA A 223 -13.38 -7.22 12.04
C ALA A 223 -13.79 -8.26 13.10
N LEU A 224 -13.18 -9.45 13.06
CA LEU A 224 -13.44 -10.50 14.06
C LEU A 224 -12.90 -10.11 15.45
N ILE A 225 -11.72 -9.46 15.50
CA ILE A 225 -11.07 -9.03 16.75
C ILE A 225 -11.64 -7.70 17.24
N GLY A 226 -11.77 -6.70 16.37
CA GLY A 226 -12.24 -5.36 16.71
C GLY A 226 -13.77 -5.22 16.73
N GLY A 227 -14.48 -6.21 16.21
CA GLY A 227 -15.92 -6.17 16.00
C GLY A 227 -16.33 -5.43 14.73
N VAL A 228 -17.59 -5.61 14.34
CA VAL A 228 -18.24 -4.90 13.25
C VAL A 228 -19.31 -4.00 13.86
N SER A 229 -19.40 -2.74 13.42
CA SER A 229 -20.40 -1.79 13.89
C SER A 229 -21.82 -2.39 13.84
N ASN A 230 -22.53 -2.34 14.96
CA ASN A 230 -23.90 -2.79 15.06
C ASN A 230 -24.85 -1.59 14.96
N THR A 231 -25.28 -1.30 13.76
CA THR A 231 -26.15 -0.16 13.46
C THR A 231 -27.65 -0.44 13.73
N THR A 232 -27.99 -1.63 14.23
CA THR A 232 -29.39 -2.02 14.50
C THR A 232 -29.85 -1.66 15.91
N VAL A 233 -28.98 -1.10 16.73
CA VAL A 233 -29.24 -0.66 18.10
C VAL A 233 -28.60 0.71 18.31
N THR A 234 -29.00 1.40 19.38
CA THR A 234 -28.53 2.74 19.74
C THR A 234 -27.46 2.73 20.84
N THR A 235 -27.02 1.53 21.27
CA THR A 235 -25.98 1.36 22.30
C THR A 235 -24.63 1.87 21.82
N LEU A 236 -23.93 2.60 22.67
CA LEU A 236 -22.64 3.21 22.41
C LEU A 236 -21.48 2.23 22.66
N SER A 237 -20.49 2.16 21.76
CA SER A 237 -19.23 1.42 22.01
C SER A 237 -18.10 2.32 22.48
N GLU A 238 -18.12 3.57 22.04
CA GLU A 238 -17.09 4.54 22.36
C GLU A 238 -17.68 5.94 22.40
N VAL A 239 -17.24 6.73 23.38
CA VAL A 239 -17.50 8.17 23.45
C VAL A 239 -16.16 8.86 23.51
N SER A 240 -15.83 9.58 22.45
CA SER A 240 -14.50 10.17 22.27
C SER A 240 -14.25 11.30 23.26
N ASN A 241 -13.09 11.29 23.93
CA ASN A 241 -12.68 12.36 24.84
C ASN A 241 -12.62 13.73 24.12
N GLY A 242 -13.05 14.78 24.81
CA GLY A 242 -13.03 16.14 24.26
C GLY A 242 -14.10 16.38 23.19
N THR A 243 -15.18 15.60 23.21
CA THR A 243 -16.35 15.79 22.36
C THR A 243 -17.58 16.17 23.19
N PRO A 244 -18.61 16.78 22.57
CA PRO A 244 -19.83 17.17 23.30
C PRO A 244 -20.47 16.03 24.11
N ALA A 245 -20.52 14.82 23.53
CA ALA A 245 -21.10 13.68 24.23
C ALA A 245 -20.32 13.30 25.50
N TYR A 246 -18.98 13.33 25.41
CA TYR A 246 -18.13 13.02 26.57
C TYR A 246 -18.28 14.05 27.69
N GLU A 247 -18.28 15.35 27.33
CA GLU A 247 -18.44 16.45 28.29
C GLU A 247 -19.86 16.45 28.90
N ALA A 248 -20.88 16.05 28.15
CA ALA A 248 -22.25 15.86 28.62
C ALA A 248 -22.43 14.62 29.52
N GLY A 249 -21.41 13.83 29.75
CA GLY A 249 -21.44 12.67 30.64
C GLY A 249 -21.88 11.37 29.99
N LEU A 250 -22.08 11.31 28.66
CA LEU A 250 -22.32 10.05 27.96
C LEU A 250 -21.08 9.14 28.02
N ARG A 251 -21.31 7.84 28.13
CA ARG A 251 -20.25 6.83 28.26
C ARG A 251 -20.56 5.60 27.42
N GLU A 252 -19.58 4.73 27.31
CA GLU A 252 -19.68 3.40 26.73
C GLU A 252 -20.79 2.59 27.41
N ASP A 253 -21.44 1.71 26.65
CA ASP A 253 -22.56 0.86 27.04
C ASP A 253 -23.88 1.61 27.38
N TYR A 254 -23.96 2.93 27.15
CA TYR A 254 -25.24 3.65 27.28
C TYR A 254 -26.07 3.44 26.01
N GLU A 255 -27.40 3.33 26.20
CA GLU A 255 -28.37 3.16 25.11
C GLU A 255 -29.17 4.45 24.93
N LEU A 256 -29.09 5.07 23.74
CA LEU A 256 -29.80 6.30 23.43
C LEU A 256 -31.26 5.99 23.05
N GLU A 257 -32.22 6.74 23.63
CA GLU A 257 -33.66 6.55 23.43
C GLU A 257 -34.28 7.63 22.56
N SER A 258 -34.00 8.90 22.86
CA SER A 258 -34.52 10.01 22.07
C SER A 258 -33.64 11.25 22.12
N PHE A 259 -33.75 12.05 21.06
CA PHE A 259 -33.20 13.41 20.97
C PHE A 259 -34.33 14.40 20.90
N THR A 260 -34.27 15.45 21.74
CA THR A 260 -35.28 16.53 21.76
C THR A 260 -34.60 17.86 21.50
N PHE A 261 -35.02 18.58 20.48
CA PHE A 261 -34.58 19.95 20.17
C PHE A 261 -35.69 20.72 19.44
N ARG A 262 -35.68 22.05 19.57
CA ARG A 262 -36.69 22.94 18.96
C ARG A 262 -38.11 22.51 19.22
N GLY A 263 -38.36 21.92 20.42
CA GLY A 263 -39.71 21.47 20.85
C GLY A 263 -40.17 20.14 20.23
N ASN A 264 -39.37 19.47 19.44
CA ASN A 264 -39.67 18.16 18.84
C ASN A 264 -38.83 17.06 19.48
N GLU A 265 -39.49 15.93 19.80
CA GLU A 265 -38.82 14.72 20.27
C GLU A 265 -38.71 13.71 19.10
N TYR A 266 -37.53 13.14 18.94
CA TYR A 266 -37.20 12.13 17.94
C TYR A 266 -36.77 10.85 18.64
N THR A 267 -37.60 9.81 18.55
CA THR A 267 -37.28 8.48 19.08
C THR A 267 -36.22 7.80 18.23
N LEU A 268 -35.29 7.10 18.86
CA LEU A 268 -34.16 6.44 18.25
C LEU A 268 -34.32 4.93 18.42
N GLU A 269 -34.46 4.18 17.31
CA GLU A 269 -34.54 2.72 17.32
C GLU A 269 -33.26 2.06 16.84
N ASN A 270 -32.51 2.78 16.03
CA ASN A 270 -31.29 2.30 15.41
C ASN A 270 -30.33 3.47 15.10
N TRP A 271 -29.14 3.15 14.58
CA TRP A 271 -28.12 4.16 14.31
C TRP A 271 -28.46 5.12 13.16
N GLU A 272 -29.27 4.68 12.19
CA GLU A 272 -29.76 5.53 11.10
C GLU A 272 -30.67 6.65 11.61
N ASP A 273 -31.47 6.35 12.64
CA ASP A 273 -32.32 7.38 13.30
C ASP A 273 -31.45 8.46 13.96
N ILE A 274 -30.33 8.07 14.60
CA ILE A 274 -29.37 9.03 15.17
C ILE A 274 -28.82 9.95 14.07
N SER A 275 -28.30 9.37 12.98
CA SER A 275 -27.72 10.12 11.87
C SER A 275 -28.76 11.06 11.24
N SER A 276 -29.94 10.53 10.90
CA SER A 276 -31.00 11.33 10.28
C SER A 276 -31.55 12.44 11.21
N THR A 277 -31.49 12.23 12.51
CA THR A 277 -31.91 13.25 13.48
C THR A 277 -30.88 14.37 13.59
N ILE A 278 -29.58 14.06 13.51
CA ILE A 278 -28.53 15.08 13.42
C ILE A 278 -28.64 15.86 12.10
N ASP A 279 -28.96 15.19 10.98
CA ASP A 279 -29.20 15.87 9.69
C ASP A 279 -30.37 16.86 9.81
N LYS A 280 -31.49 16.47 10.43
CA LYS A 280 -32.62 17.39 10.72
C LYS A 280 -32.25 18.55 11.65
N TYR A 281 -31.33 18.31 12.58
CA TYR A 281 -30.80 19.40 13.41
C TYR A 281 -30.00 20.39 12.52
N ALA A 282 -29.20 19.89 11.61
CA ALA A 282 -28.40 20.69 10.68
C ALA A 282 -29.26 21.57 9.74
N GLU A 283 -30.44 21.08 9.32
CA GLU A 283 -31.36 21.83 8.44
C GLU A 283 -31.94 23.11 9.08
N GLY A 284 -31.92 23.22 10.40
CA GLY A 284 -32.50 24.37 11.09
C GLY A 284 -31.49 25.48 11.37
N ASN A 285 -31.98 26.68 11.70
CA ASN A 285 -31.13 27.85 11.94
C ASN A 285 -30.76 28.07 13.43
N ASP A 286 -31.48 27.43 14.34
CA ASP A 286 -31.28 27.66 15.76
C ASP A 286 -30.25 26.67 16.33
N TYR A 287 -29.10 27.17 16.78
CA TYR A 287 -28.06 26.39 17.43
C TYR A 287 -28.37 26.20 18.91
N VAL A 288 -29.29 25.26 19.21
CA VAL A 288 -29.83 24.98 20.54
C VAL A 288 -29.27 23.67 21.10
N ASP A 289 -29.45 23.45 22.40
CA ASP A 289 -29.12 22.18 23.01
C ASP A 289 -30.01 21.06 22.47
N ILE A 290 -29.41 19.90 22.26
CA ILE A 290 -30.11 18.62 22.07
C ILE A 290 -30.24 18.01 23.47
N VAL A 291 -31.45 17.83 23.95
CA VAL A 291 -31.71 17.04 25.15
C VAL A 291 -31.73 15.57 24.75
N ILE A 292 -30.93 14.78 25.41
CA ILE A 292 -30.73 13.35 25.11
C ILE A 292 -31.28 12.54 26.27
N LYS A 293 -32.25 11.68 25.98
CA LYS A 293 -32.73 10.65 26.90
C LYS A 293 -32.02 9.35 26.62
N TYR A 294 -31.50 8.69 27.64
CA TYR A 294 -30.74 7.45 27.50
C TYR A 294 -30.89 6.57 28.74
N THR A 295 -30.64 5.28 28.55
CA THR A 295 -30.49 4.31 29.64
C THR A 295 -28.99 4.10 29.89
N ASP A 296 -28.56 4.25 31.15
CA ASP A 296 -27.17 4.05 31.55
C ASP A 296 -26.82 2.56 31.72
N ALA A 297 -25.55 2.24 32.00
CA ALA A 297 -25.07 0.87 32.17
C ALA A 297 -25.69 0.13 33.36
N ALA A 298 -26.35 0.84 34.31
CA ALA A 298 -27.09 0.25 35.41
C ALA A 298 -28.56 -0.05 35.05
N GLY A 299 -29.02 0.37 33.88
CA GLY A 299 -30.40 0.22 33.40
C GLY A 299 -31.33 1.33 33.91
N GLU A 300 -30.79 2.47 34.35
CA GLU A 300 -31.56 3.61 34.83
C GLU A 300 -31.72 4.66 33.71
N GLU A 301 -32.96 5.16 33.53
CA GLU A 301 -33.23 6.26 32.60
C GLU A 301 -32.61 7.56 33.11
N GLN A 302 -31.85 8.20 32.23
CA GLN A 302 -31.14 9.44 32.49
C GLN A 302 -31.40 10.46 31.37
N THR A 303 -31.11 11.72 31.68
CA THR A 303 -31.24 12.80 30.70
C THR A 303 -30.04 13.72 30.80
N THR A 304 -29.46 14.08 29.65
CA THR A 304 -28.41 15.09 29.55
C THR A 304 -28.69 16.03 28.38
N SER A 305 -27.88 17.08 28.23
CA SER A 305 -27.97 17.96 27.07
C SER A 305 -26.60 18.31 26.53
N LEU A 306 -26.51 18.51 25.23
CA LEU A 306 -25.30 18.95 24.55
C LEU A 306 -25.63 19.75 23.29
N LYS A 307 -24.68 20.54 22.81
CA LYS A 307 -24.69 21.10 21.46
C LYS A 307 -23.72 20.30 20.57
N PRO A 308 -24.13 19.89 19.35
CA PRO A 308 -23.22 19.25 18.44
C PRO A 308 -22.05 20.17 18.08
N MET A 309 -20.83 19.65 18.00
CA MET A 309 -19.68 20.39 17.53
C MET A 309 -19.70 20.49 16.00
N VAL A 310 -19.42 21.67 15.47
CA VAL A 310 -19.28 21.88 14.02
C VAL A 310 -17.84 21.57 13.59
N ALA A 311 -17.73 20.76 12.54
CA ALA A 311 -16.47 20.47 11.87
C ALA A 311 -16.54 20.88 10.39
N ILE A 312 -15.67 21.77 9.97
CA ILE A 312 -15.52 22.19 8.59
C ILE A 312 -14.35 21.44 7.97
N TYR A 313 -14.58 20.20 7.58
CA TYR A 313 -13.53 19.31 7.06
C TYR A 313 -12.90 19.82 5.77
N SER A 314 -13.67 20.52 4.95
CA SER A 314 -13.21 21.10 3.68
C SER A 314 -12.03 22.08 3.81
N VAL A 315 -11.82 22.63 5.00
CA VAL A 315 -10.68 23.50 5.33
C VAL A 315 -9.91 23.01 6.56
N SER A 316 -10.33 21.91 7.18
CA SER A 316 -9.80 21.33 8.41
C SER A 316 -9.84 22.34 9.57
N MET A 317 -11.03 22.89 9.82
CA MET A 317 -11.32 23.84 10.89
C MET A 317 -12.42 23.28 11.81
N TYR A 318 -12.25 23.42 13.11
CA TYR A 318 -13.14 22.82 14.12
C TYR A 318 -13.54 23.84 15.16
N GLN A 319 -14.73 23.66 15.72
CA GLN A 319 -15.23 24.46 16.85
C GLN A 319 -14.46 24.16 18.13
N ASP A 320 -14.14 25.21 18.90
CA ASP A 320 -13.74 25.06 20.31
C ASP A 320 -14.99 24.83 21.18
N ILE A 321 -15.20 23.58 21.63
CA ILE A 321 -16.39 23.19 22.43
C ILE A 321 -16.38 23.80 23.83
N ASN A 322 -15.25 24.38 24.28
CA ASN A 322 -15.12 25.01 25.58
C ASN A 322 -15.44 26.51 25.53
N SER A 323 -15.94 27.02 24.41
CA SER A 323 -16.26 28.43 24.21
C SER A 323 -17.68 28.60 23.72
N ASP A 324 -18.40 29.55 24.31
CA ASP A 324 -19.74 29.96 23.84
C ASP A 324 -19.65 30.87 22.59
N GLU A 325 -18.46 31.39 22.26
CA GLU A 325 -18.21 32.21 21.10
C GLU A 325 -17.92 31.33 19.86
N VAL A 326 -18.00 31.90 18.67
CA VAL A 326 -17.66 31.20 17.40
C VAL A 326 -16.13 31.08 17.27
N LYS A 327 -15.53 30.39 18.22
CA LYS A 327 -14.10 30.29 18.43
C LYS A 327 -13.50 29.05 17.79
N VAL A 328 -12.40 29.23 17.06
CA VAL A 328 -11.67 28.18 16.36
C VAL A 328 -10.80 27.38 17.32
N ALA A 329 -10.96 26.05 17.32
CA ALA A 329 -10.14 25.11 18.08
C ALA A 329 -8.70 25.04 17.55
N GLU A 330 -7.86 24.19 18.14
CA GLU A 330 -6.47 23.96 17.70
C GLU A 330 -6.40 23.58 16.22
N LEU A 331 -5.67 24.35 15.44
CA LEU A 331 -5.47 24.14 14.00
C LEU A 331 -4.10 23.53 13.71
N ASP A 332 -4.11 22.49 12.86
CA ASP A 332 -2.87 21.98 12.27
C ASP A 332 -2.31 22.97 11.24
N SER A 333 -0.98 23.19 11.27
CA SER A 333 -0.29 24.10 10.35
C SER A 333 -0.38 23.67 8.88
N SER A 334 -0.73 22.43 8.60
CA SER A 334 -0.96 21.90 7.26
C SER A 334 -2.37 22.18 6.73
N SER A 335 -3.33 22.56 7.59
CA SER A 335 -4.73 22.82 7.23
C SER A 335 -4.86 23.98 6.23
N LYS A 336 -5.92 23.95 5.41
CA LYS A 336 -6.22 25.06 4.49
C LYS A 336 -6.56 26.34 5.25
N ALA A 337 -7.31 26.22 6.35
CA ALA A 337 -7.64 27.37 7.20
C ALA A 337 -6.38 28.05 7.75
N TYR A 338 -5.43 27.28 8.30
CA TYR A 338 -4.17 27.84 8.81
C TYR A 338 -3.34 28.52 7.72
N LYS A 339 -3.22 27.88 6.54
CA LYS A 339 -2.49 28.45 5.39
C LYS A 339 -3.13 29.71 4.83
N ALA A 340 -4.44 29.83 4.94
CA ALA A 340 -5.19 31.04 4.56
C ALA A 340 -5.02 32.20 5.55
N GLY A 341 -4.53 31.93 6.77
CA GLY A 341 -4.31 32.97 7.78
C GLY A 341 -5.15 32.83 9.04
N VAL A 342 -6.10 31.85 9.13
CA VAL A 342 -6.82 31.54 10.35
C VAL A 342 -5.86 30.97 11.40
N ARG A 343 -6.12 31.28 12.67
CA ARG A 343 -5.30 30.80 13.80
C ARG A 343 -6.17 30.17 14.88
N THR A 344 -5.55 29.33 15.67
CA THR A 344 -6.13 28.79 16.90
C THR A 344 -6.58 29.95 17.80
N GLY A 345 -7.81 29.89 18.26
CA GLY A 345 -8.37 30.90 19.16
C GLY A 345 -9.03 32.09 18.47
N ASP A 346 -8.99 32.21 17.13
CA ASP A 346 -9.73 33.22 16.38
C ASP A 346 -11.22 33.08 16.65
N ILE A 347 -11.92 34.21 16.84
CA ILE A 347 -13.37 34.28 16.96
C ILE A 347 -13.89 34.77 15.62
N ILE A 348 -14.65 33.92 14.91
CA ILE A 348 -15.23 34.27 13.60
C ILE A 348 -16.40 35.22 13.83
N THR A 349 -16.41 36.36 13.17
CA THR A 349 -17.45 37.38 13.27
C THR A 349 -18.28 37.48 12.00
N LYS A 350 -17.66 37.22 10.81
CA LYS A 350 -18.36 37.18 9.53
C LYS A 350 -17.86 36.05 8.65
N VAL A 351 -18.76 35.55 7.81
CA VAL A 351 -18.43 34.65 6.71
C VAL A 351 -19.10 35.16 5.44
N ASN A 352 -18.32 35.35 4.36
CA ASN A 352 -18.79 35.94 3.08
C ASN A 352 -19.50 37.29 3.23
N GLY A 353 -19.07 38.09 4.22
CA GLY A 353 -19.62 39.40 4.53
C GLY A 353 -20.92 39.40 5.37
N GLU A 354 -21.46 38.23 5.69
CA GLU A 354 -22.63 38.06 6.58
C GLU A 354 -22.16 37.84 8.02
N ASP A 355 -22.82 38.52 8.97
CA ASP A 355 -22.51 38.35 10.40
C ASP A 355 -22.88 36.93 10.85
N VAL A 356 -21.97 36.29 11.60
CA VAL A 356 -22.21 34.98 12.21
C VAL A 356 -22.25 35.13 13.73
N SER A 357 -23.24 34.50 14.35
CA SER A 357 -23.45 34.50 15.80
C SER A 357 -23.29 33.11 16.43
N THR A 358 -23.34 32.07 15.60
CA THR A 358 -23.25 30.69 16.02
C THR A 358 -22.40 29.87 15.07
N TRP A 359 -21.89 28.73 15.52
CA TRP A 359 -21.20 27.80 14.65
C TRP A 359 -22.10 27.17 13.58
N LEU A 360 -23.40 27.14 13.79
CA LEU A 360 -24.35 26.66 12.77
C LEU A 360 -24.44 27.63 11.58
N ASP A 361 -24.27 28.96 11.82
CA ASP A 361 -24.17 29.94 10.73
C ASP A 361 -22.93 29.70 9.88
N VAL A 362 -21.79 29.36 10.53
CA VAL A 362 -20.56 28.98 9.83
C VAL A 362 -20.76 27.68 9.04
N TYR A 363 -21.43 26.68 9.63
CA TYR A 363 -21.77 25.42 8.96
C TYR A 363 -22.53 25.68 7.66
N HIS A 364 -23.63 26.45 7.71
CA HIS A 364 -24.45 26.76 6.54
C HIS A 364 -23.70 27.57 5.48
N SER A 365 -22.85 28.50 5.91
CA SER A 365 -22.05 29.30 4.97
C SER A 365 -21.08 28.43 4.16
N PHE A 366 -20.50 27.40 4.77
CA PHE A 366 -19.62 26.46 4.08
C PHE A 366 -20.40 25.41 3.28
N GLU A 367 -21.56 24.95 3.78
CA GLU A 367 -22.38 23.94 3.08
C GLU A 367 -22.85 24.43 1.71
N GLN A 368 -23.08 25.72 1.56
CA GLN A 368 -23.52 26.34 0.31
C GLN A 368 -22.41 26.43 -0.76
N VAL A 369 -21.14 26.25 -0.38
CA VAL A 369 -20.00 26.31 -1.31
C VAL A 369 -19.82 24.97 -1.99
N THR A 370 -20.36 24.81 -3.20
CA THR A 370 -20.35 23.53 -3.94
C THR A 370 -19.28 23.48 -5.02
N ASP A 371 -18.89 24.62 -5.58
CA ASP A 371 -18.05 24.71 -6.77
C ASP A 371 -16.57 24.74 -6.44
N GLU A 372 -15.75 24.12 -7.30
CA GLU A 372 -14.29 24.09 -7.17
C GLU A 372 -13.72 25.50 -7.33
N GLY A 373 -12.80 25.87 -6.43
CA GLY A 373 -12.07 27.13 -6.52
C GLY A 373 -12.79 28.36 -5.98
N VAL A 374 -14.02 28.22 -5.49
CA VAL A 374 -14.74 29.32 -4.83
C VAL A 374 -14.12 29.60 -3.47
N SER A 375 -13.76 30.85 -3.22
CA SER A 375 -13.22 31.27 -1.92
C SER A 375 -14.31 31.65 -0.94
N VAL A 376 -14.12 31.27 0.32
CA VAL A 376 -14.87 31.74 1.47
C VAL A 376 -14.06 32.82 2.16
N THR A 377 -14.62 33.99 2.38
CA THR A 377 -14.00 35.07 3.16
C THR A 377 -14.48 35.03 4.60
N MET A 378 -13.59 35.27 5.55
CA MET A 378 -13.90 35.31 6.97
C MET A 378 -13.28 36.55 7.62
N ASP A 379 -14.06 37.24 8.44
CA ASP A 379 -13.55 38.25 9.37
C ASP A 379 -13.47 37.62 10.75
N VAL A 380 -12.38 37.83 11.46
CA VAL A 380 -12.16 37.25 12.78
C VAL A 380 -11.68 38.30 13.78
N THR A 381 -11.95 38.08 15.05
CA THR A 381 -11.31 38.79 16.15
C THR A 381 -10.18 37.93 16.70
N ARG A 382 -8.96 38.45 16.71
CA ARG A 382 -7.75 37.81 17.22
C ARG A 382 -7.13 38.70 18.27
N ASP A 383 -6.96 38.20 19.49
CA ASP A 383 -6.39 38.97 20.64
C ASP A 383 -7.08 40.32 20.87
N GLY A 384 -8.38 40.42 20.52
CA GLY A 384 -9.19 41.63 20.66
C GLY A 384 -9.10 42.63 19.47
N GLU A 385 -8.31 42.31 18.43
CA GLU A 385 -8.19 43.10 17.20
C GLU A 385 -8.94 42.42 16.04
N SER A 386 -9.58 43.22 15.15
CA SER A 386 -10.23 42.71 13.95
C SER A 386 -9.17 42.35 12.89
N VAL A 387 -9.32 41.17 12.30
CA VAL A 387 -8.56 40.75 11.13
C VAL A 387 -9.60 40.40 10.05
N ASP A 388 -9.68 41.23 9.05
CA ASP A 388 -10.69 41.18 8.01
C ASP A 388 -10.18 40.46 6.76
N ASP A 389 -11.10 39.96 5.93
CA ASP A 389 -10.84 39.41 4.59
C ASP A 389 -9.91 38.19 4.53
N ILE A 390 -9.90 37.32 5.53
CA ILE A 390 -9.18 36.04 5.45
C ILE A 390 -9.88 35.18 4.42
N SER A 391 -9.23 34.96 3.26
CA SER A 391 -9.80 34.18 2.16
C SER A 391 -9.25 32.75 2.14
N VAL A 392 -10.13 31.77 2.24
CA VAL A 392 -9.79 30.33 2.16
C VAL A 392 -10.55 29.68 1.00
N ILE A 393 -9.88 28.83 0.23
CA ILE A 393 -10.50 28.02 -0.81
C ILE A 393 -10.72 26.61 -0.24
N PRO A 394 -11.97 26.22 0.08
CA PRO A 394 -12.27 24.88 0.57
C PRO A 394 -11.91 23.80 -0.47
N TYR A 395 -11.80 22.55 -0.06
CA TYR A 395 -11.87 21.45 -1.03
C TYR A 395 -13.29 21.41 -1.62
N SER A 396 -13.42 21.00 -2.88
CA SER A 396 -14.76 20.90 -3.49
C SER A 396 -15.63 19.86 -2.78
N LYS A 397 -16.96 20.08 -2.76
CA LYS A 397 -17.92 19.14 -2.18
C LYS A 397 -17.83 17.77 -2.88
N ASP A 398 -17.69 17.78 -4.21
CA ASP A 398 -17.45 16.59 -5.03
C ASP A 398 -16.27 15.73 -4.56
N LEU A 399 -15.18 16.36 -4.08
CA LEU A 399 -14.01 15.67 -3.56
C LEU A 399 -14.35 14.86 -2.28
N PHE A 400 -15.08 15.47 -1.35
CA PHE A 400 -15.45 14.83 -0.10
C PHE A 400 -16.53 13.77 -0.26
N GLU A 401 -17.60 14.06 -1.00
CA GLU A 401 -18.70 13.12 -1.24
C GLU A 401 -18.24 11.87 -2.00
N LYS A 402 -17.36 12.01 -2.99
CA LYS A 402 -16.85 10.89 -3.77
C LYS A 402 -15.77 10.08 -3.05
N THR A 403 -14.99 10.67 -2.17
CA THR A 403 -14.02 9.91 -1.37
C THR A 403 -14.70 9.05 -0.31
N GLN A 404 -15.94 9.37 0.09
CA GLN A 404 -16.68 8.70 1.17
C GLN A 404 -15.88 8.63 2.50
N ALA A 405 -14.89 9.49 2.65
CA ALA A 405 -14.01 9.45 3.80
C ALA A 405 -14.54 10.33 4.92
N VAL A 406 -15.05 11.51 4.57
CA VAL A 406 -15.50 12.52 5.53
C VAL A 406 -16.52 13.42 4.83
N SER A 407 -17.53 13.91 5.56
CA SER A 407 -18.46 14.92 5.10
C SER A 407 -17.73 16.23 4.81
N TYR A 408 -18.27 17.06 3.93
CA TYR A 408 -17.70 18.38 3.59
C TYR A 408 -17.70 19.32 4.79
N VAL A 409 -18.84 19.36 5.47
CA VAL A 409 -19.10 19.93 6.80
C VAL A 409 -19.88 18.90 7.60
N ASP A 410 -19.74 18.88 8.91
CA ASP A 410 -20.42 17.88 9.74
C ASP A 410 -20.74 18.42 11.13
N LEU A 411 -21.77 17.84 11.75
CA LEU A 411 -22.13 18.01 13.15
C LEU A 411 -21.70 16.78 13.93
N ILE A 412 -20.78 16.95 14.84
CA ILE A 412 -20.17 15.86 15.61
C ILE A 412 -20.71 15.92 17.04
N ILE A 413 -21.25 14.81 17.52
CA ILE A 413 -21.52 14.62 18.94
C ILE A 413 -20.47 13.75 19.64
N GLY A 414 -19.72 12.93 18.88
CA GLY A 414 -18.57 12.19 19.38
C GLY A 414 -18.88 10.81 19.93
N ILE A 415 -19.86 10.12 19.36
CA ILE A 415 -20.29 8.76 19.72
C ILE A 415 -20.03 7.78 18.58
N SER A 416 -19.88 6.50 18.94
CA SER A 416 -19.74 5.40 17.99
C SER A 416 -20.72 4.27 18.30
N PRO A 417 -21.24 3.56 17.27
CA PRO A 417 -22.16 2.46 17.45
C PRO A 417 -21.50 1.29 18.18
N SER A 418 -22.26 0.51 18.94
CA SER A 418 -21.77 -0.73 19.53
C SER A 418 -21.20 -1.67 18.47
N VAL A 419 -20.36 -2.61 18.88
CA VAL A 419 -19.75 -3.58 17.97
C VAL A 419 -20.28 -4.99 18.24
N THR A 420 -20.35 -5.80 17.19
CA THR A 420 -20.71 -7.21 17.26
C THR A 420 -19.59 -8.09 16.70
N HIS A 421 -19.30 -9.17 17.42
CA HIS A 421 -18.31 -10.17 17.03
C HIS A 421 -19.00 -11.35 16.34
N ASN A 422 -19.55 -11.12 15.15
CA ASN A 422 -20.25 -12.14 14.37
C ASN A 422 -19.40 -12.58 13.17
N LEU A 423 -19.13 -13.89 13.07
CA LEU A 423 -18.27 -14.47 12.03
C LEU A 423 -18.72 -14.08 10.62
N TRP A 424 -20.02 -14.15 10.33
CA TRP A 424 -20.55 -13.89 8.99
C TRP A 424 -20.56 -12.39 8.66
N LYS A 425 -20.90 -11.54 9.66
CA LYS A 425 -20.80 -10.09 9.50
C LYS A 425 -19.35 -9.67 9.29
N SER A 426 -18.40 -10.24 10.05
CA SER A 426 -16.96 -9.95 9.89
C SER A 426 -16.45 -10.39 8.52
N LEU A 427 -16.91 -11.54 7.99
CA LEU A 427 -16.53 -12.00 6.65
C LEU A 427 -17.08 -11.05 5.56
N GLY A 428 -18.34 -10.62 5.69
CA GLY A 428 -18.95 -9.63 4.80
C GLY A 428 -18.21 -8.30 4.85
N ASP A 429 -17.86 -7.82 6.05
CA ASP A 429 -17.08 -6.60 6.26
C ASP A 429 -15.71 -6.65 5.55
N GLY A 430 -15.02 -7.82 5.59
CA GLY A 430 -13.77 -8.03 4.88
C GLY A 430 -13.86 -7.79 3.37
N PHE A 431 -14.92 -8.30 2.72
CA PHE A 431 -15.19 -8.05 1.30
C PHE A 431 -15.58 -6.58 1.05
N THR A 432 -16.41 -6.01 1.89
CA THR A 432 -16.86 -4.62 1.77
C THR A 432 -15.68 -3.66 1.89
N LYS A 433 -14.80 -3.84 2.88
CA LYS A 433 -13.60 -3.01 3.08
C LYS A 433 -12.62 -3.13 1.91
N MET A 434 -12.43 -4.33 1.36
CA MET A 434 -11.62 -4.50 0.14
C MET A 434 -12.22 -3.73 -1.03
N TYR A 435 -13.54 -3.88 -1.29
CA TYR A 435 -14.22 -3.20 -2.39
C TYR A 435 -14.16 -1.68 -2.25
N THR A 436 -14.47 -1.14 -1.06
CA THR A 436 -14.43 0.30 -0.79
C THR A 436 -13.01 0.85 -0.91
N SER A 437 -11.99 0.10 -0.47
CA SER A 437 -10.59 0.49 -0.66
C SER A 437 -10.21 0.60 -2.15
N ILE A 438 -10.63 -0.36 -2.98
CA ILE A 438 -10.39 -0.30 -4.44
C ILE A 438 -11.11 0.91 -5.05
N LYS A 439 -12.38 1.14 -4.68
CA LYS A 439 -13.16 2.27 -5.16
C LYS A 439 -12.51 3.61 -4.80
N SER A 440 -12.05 3.75 -3.56
CA SER A 440 -11.33 4.93 -3.07
C SER A 440 -10.04 5.17 -3.86
N MET A 441 -9.28 4.10 -4.18
CA MET A 441 -8.05 4.24 -4.98
C MET A 441 -8.30 4.69 -6.41
N ILE A 442 -9.31 4.10 -7.09
CA ILE A 442 -9.68 4.52 -8.45
C ILE A 442 -10.04 5.99 -8.44
N PHE A 443 -10.81 6.42 -7.44
CA PHE A 443 -11.21 7.80 -7.28
C PHE A 443 -10.01 8.73 -7.01
N THR A 444 -9.12 8.36 -6.06
CA THR A 444 -7.90 9.13 -5.74
C THR A 444 -7.00 9.30 -6.97
N LEU A 445 -6.84 8.25 -7.80
CA LEU A 445 -6.11 8.36 -9.06
C LEU A 445 -6.80 9.30 -10.05
N GLY A 446 -8.14 9.27 -10.10
CA GLY A 446 -8.93 10.21 -10.90
C GLY A 446 -8.69 11.66 -10.50
N LEU A 447 -8.66 11.94 -9.20
CA LEU A 447 -8.34 13.26 -8.64
C LEU A 447 -6.91 13.69 -8.97
N LEU A 448 -5.94 12.79 -8.80
CA LEU A 448 -4.53 13.08 -9.07
C LEU A 448 -4.27 13.50 -10.53
N ILE A 449 -5.10 13.01 -11.47
CA ILE A 449 -4.99 13.29 -12.90
C ILE A 449 -5.88 14.47 -13.31
N GLY A 450 -7.07 14.60 -12.72
CA GLY A 450 -8.14 15.49 -13.20
C GLY A 450 -8.47 16.67 -12.30
N SER A 451 -7.89 16.77 -11.09
CA SER A 451 -8.15 17.86 -10.14
C SER A 451 -6.90 18.72 -9.93
N ASN A 452 -7.10 20.00 -9.70
CA ASN A 452 -6.03 20.92 -9.26
C ASN A 452 -5.87 20.92 -7.73
N GLU A 453 -6.76 20.27 -7.00
CA GLU A 453 -6.80 20.28 -5.53
C GLU A 453 -5.86 19.24 -4.92
N VAL A 454 -5.73 18.07 -5.58
CA VAL A 454 -4.87 16.96 -5.14
C VAL A 454 -3.70 16.81 -6.11
N GLY A 455 -2.50 16.84 -5.61
CA GLY A 455 -1.31 16.72 -6.43
C GLY A 455 -0.32 15.68 -5.88
N VAL A 456 0.74 15.47 -6.64
CA VAL A 456 1.83 14.55 -6.24
C VAL A 456 2.44 14.91 -4.87
N LYS A 457 2.38 16.18 -4.50
CA LYS A 457 2.82 16.68 -3.17
C LYS A 457 1.99 16.12 -2.01
N ASP A 458 0.76 15.68 -2.25
CA ASP A 458 -0.17 15.19 -1.23
C ASP A 458 -0.07 13.68 -1.03
N LEU A 459 0.69 12.99 -1.88
CA LEU A 459 0.99 11.57 -1.72
C LEU A 459 1.88 11.34 -0.49
N SER A 460 1.63 10.22 0.19
CA SER A 460 2.50 9.74 1.27
C SER A 460 3.57 8.81 0.71
N GLY A 461 4.83 9.09 1.06
CA GLY A 461 5.97 8.26 0.73
C GLY A 461 6.30 7.24 1.83
N PRO A 462 7.48 6.61 1.75
CA PRO A 462 7.91 5.60 2.73
C PRO A 462 7.89 6.08 4.17
N VAL A 463 8.21 7.36 4.43
CA VAL A 463 8.23 7.93 5.78
C VAL A 463 6.82 8.14 6.30
N GLY A 464 5.88 8.59 5.47
CA GLY A 464 4.47 8.70 5.80
C GLY A 464 3.85 7.33 6.08
N ILE A 465 4.13 6.32 5.25
CA ILE A 465 3.67 4.94 5.47
C ILE A 465 4.23 4.38 6.80
N PHE A 466 5.50 4.65 7.11
CA PHE A 466 6.10 4.26 8.40
C PHE A 466 5.35 4.91 9.58
N SER A 467 5.10 6.22 9.52
CA SER A 467 4.37 6.95 10.57
C SER A 467 2.96 6.37 10.79
N MET A 468 2.20 6.16 9.72
CA MET A 468 0.87 5.56 9.78
C MET A 468 0.90 4.13 10.32
N THR A 469 1.90 3.31 9.93
CA THR A 469 2.07 1.95 10.45
C THR A 469 2.39 1.95 11.94
N SER A 470 3.25 2.88 12.38
CA SER A 470 3.56 3.05 13.81
C SER A 470 2.32 3.44 14.61
N SER A 471 1.53 4.38 14.11
CA SER A 471 0.26 4.79 14.73
C SER A 471 -0.76 3.64 14.76
N ALA A 472 -0.84 2.85 13.69
CA ALA A 472 -1.70 1.67 13.63
C ALA A 472 -1.30 0.61 14.66
N ALA A 473 0.01 0.37 14.84
CA ALA A 473 0.51 -0.56 15.84
C ALA A 473 0.19 -0.14 17.28
N GLN A 474 0.20 1.18 17.55
CA GLN A 474 -0.15 1.73 18.86
C GLN A 474 -1.64 1.63 19.19
N ARG A 475 -2.51 1.66 18.17
CA ARG A 475 -3.97 1.48 18.33
C ARG A 475 -4.38 0.02 18.53
N GLY A 476 -3.46 -0.93 18.42
CA GLY A 476 -3.70 -2.34 18.67
C GLY A 476 -3.80 -3.21 17.42
N ILE A 477 -3.91 -4.51 17.66
CA ILE A 477 -3.77 -5.53 16.60
C ILE A 477 -4.90 -5.46 15.56
N ALA A 478 -6.14 -5.17 15.96
CA ALA A 478 -7.26 -5.07 15.02
C ALA A 478 -7.01 -3.95 14.01
N TYR A 479 -6.56 -2.78 14.48
CA TYR A 479 -6.27 -1.64 13.62
C TYR A 479 -5.02 -1.88 12.75
N LEU A 480 -4.00 -2.57 13.28
CA LEU A 480 -2.82 -2.95 12.50
C LEU A 480 -3.16 -3.93 11.37
N LEU A 481 -4.07 -4.90 11.61
CA LEU A 481 -4.57 -5.80 10.58
C LEU A 481 -5.39 -5.06 9.52
N TYR A 482 -6.24 -4.12 9.93
CA TYR A 482 -6.94 -3.24 8.99
C TYR A 482 -5.96 -2.48 8.08
N TRP A 483 -4.93 -1.86 8.69
CA TRP A 483 -3.91 -1.12 7.96
C TRP A 483 -3.10 -2.01 7.00
N LEU A 484 -2.76 -3.23 7.42
CA LEU A 484 -2.11 -4.23 6.56
C LEU A 484 -2.99 -4.56 5.35
N GLY A 485 -4.29 -4.78 5.56
CA GLY A 485 -5.26 -5.03 4.49
C GLY A 485 -5.34 -3.86 3.51
N PHE A 486 -5.44 -2.65 4.01
CA PHE A 486 -5.47 -1.43 3.21
C PHE A 486 -4.20 -1.27 2.35
N LEU A 487 -3.01 -1.44 2.94
CA LEU A 487 -1.75 -1.41 2.18
C LEU A 487 -1.65 -2.55 1.17
N SER A 488 -2.15 -3.74 1.51
CA SER A 488 -2.15 -4.88 0.59
C SER A 488 -3.02 -4.63 -0.65
N VAL A 489 -4.21 -4.04 -0.47
CA VAL A 489 -5.05 -3.59 -1.59
C VAL A 489 -4.32 -2.55 -2.43
N ASN A 490 -3.70 -1.56 -1.80
CA ASN A 490 -2.97 -0.49 -2.48
C ASN A 490 -1.85 -1.06 -3.36
N ILE A 491 -1.00 -1.92 -2.81
CA ILE A 491 0.12 -2.52 -3.54
C ILE A 491 -0.40 -3.43 -4.66
N GLY A 492 -1.43 -4.25 -4.41
CA GLY A 492 -2.04 -5.09 -5.43
C GLY A 492 -2.64 -4.27 -6.58
N PHE A 493 -3.34 -3.20 -6.26
CA PHE A 493 -3.97 -2.33 -7.26
C PHE A 493 -2.94 -1.56 -8.10
N ILE A 494 -1.95 -0.93 -7.46
CA ILE A 494 -0.88 -0.19 -8.16
C ILE A 494 -0.13 -1.13 -9.12
N ASN A 495 0.17 -2.36 -8.70
CA ASN A 495 0.85 -3.33 -9.54
C ASN A 495 0.01 -3.79 -10.76
N LEU A 496 -1.30 -3.62 -10.75
CA LEU A 496 -2.16 -3.88 -11.91
C LEU A 496 -2.23 -2.70 -12.90
N LEU A 497 -1.73 -1.52 -12.54
CA LEU A 497 -1.71 -0.38 -13.47
C LEU A 497 -0.85 -0.69 -14.69
N PRO A 498 -1.21 -0.20 -15.90
CA PRO A 498 -0.49 -0.46 -17.14
C PRO A 498 0.84 0.32 -17.23
N ILE A 499 1.65 0.25 -16.19
CA ILE A 499 2.94 0.95 -16.04
C ILE A 499 4.07 -0.07 -16.30
N PRO A 500 4.96 0.13 -17.29
CA PRO A 500 5.92 -0.86 -17.76
C PRO A 500 6.80 -1.52 -16.70
N ALA A 501 7.12 -0.82 -15.61
CA ALA A 501 7.95 -1.34 -14.52
C ALA A 501 7.17 -2.23 -13.52
N LEU A 502 5.83 -2.31 -13.64
CA LEU A 502 4.94 -3.07 -12.78
C LEU A 502 4.35 -4.28 -13.51
N ASP A 503 3.69 -5.19 -12.80
CA ASP A 503 3.08 -6.39 -13.38
C ASP A 503 2.06 -6.07 -14.46
N GLY A 504 1.23 -5.04 -14.24
CA GLY A 504 0.25 -4.55 -15.21
C GLY A 504 0.86 -4.08 -16.51
N GLY A 505 2.07 -3.52 -16.49
CA GLY A 505 2.81 -3.17 -17.69
C GLY A 505 3.26 -4.39 -18.48
N ARG A 506 3.68 -5.45 -17.80
CA ARG A 506 4.00 -6.73 -18.45
C ARG A 506 2.75 -7.38 -19.05
N ILE A 507 1.61 -7.31 -18.36
CA ILE A 507 0.30 -7.72 -18.90
C ILE A 507 -0.03 -6.90 -20.17
N LEU A 508 0.19 -5.60 -20.14
CA LEU A 508 -0.01 -4.72 -21.30
C LEU A 508 0.82 -5.18 -22.51
N PHE A 509 2.09 -5.56 -22.32
CA PHE A 509 2.92 -6.10 -23.42
C PHE A 509 2.32 -7.39 -23.99
N VAL A 510 1.77 -8.28 -23.16
CA VAL A 510 1.10 -9.51 -23.62
C VAL A 510 -0.19 -9.18 -24.38
N ILE A 511 -0.96 -8.17 -23.95
CA ILE A 511 -2.16 -7.68 -24.64
C ILE A 511 -1.78 -7.09 -26.03
N ILE A 512 -0.75 -6.25 -26.08
CA ILE A 512 -0.24 -5.69 -27.34
C ILE A 512 0.20 -6.80 -28.31
N GLU A 513 0.90 -7.82 -27.79
CA GLU A 513 1.28 -9.01 -28.55
C GLU A 513 0.06 -9.79 -29.07
N ALA A 514 -1.01 -9.87 -28.26
CA ALA A 514 -2.24 -10.56 -28.66
C ALA A 514 -2.93 -9.85 -29.82
N ILE A 515 -2.99 -8.52 -29.78
CA ILE A 515 -3.63 -7.67 -30.80
C ILE A 515 -2.77 -7.65 -32.09
N ARG A 516 -1.48 -7.39 -31.96
CA ARG A 516 -0.54 -7.25 -33.11
C ARG A 516 -0.11 -8.58 -33.71
N LYS A 517 -0.39 -9.71 -33.04
CA LYS A 517 0.09 -11.06 -33.38
C LYS A 517 1.63 -11.16 -33.48
N LYS A 518 2.35 -10.18 -32.95
CA LYS A 518 3.81 -10.12 -32.89
C LYS A 518 4.24 -9.55 -31.54
N ALA A 519 5.20 -10.24 -30.89
CA ALA A 519 5.75 -9.80 -29.62
C ALA A 519 6.40 -8.40 -29.75
N VAL A 520 6.31 -7.61 -28.70
CA VAL A 520 7.07 -6.37 -28.55
C VAL A 520 8.55 -6.76 -28.43
N SER A 521 9.44 -6.07 -29.16
CA SER A 521 10.87 -6.41 -29.11
C SER A 521 11.42 -6.25 -27.70
N GLU A 522 12.30 -7.15 -27.28
CA GLU A 522 12.94 -7.13 -25.95
C GLU A 522 13.59 -5.78 -25.66
N LYS A 523 14.27 -5.20 -26.66
CA LYS A 523 14.89 -3.88 -26.53
C LYS A 523 13.88 -2.79 -26.20
N ALA A 524 12.70 -2.80 -26.83
CA ALA A 524 11.64 -1.81 -26.56
C ALA A 524 11.04 -2.01 -25.17
N GLN A 525 10.83 -3.26 -24.74
CA GLN A 525 10.36 -3.57 -23.39
C GLN A 525 11.37 -3.09 -22.34
N THR A 526 12.65 -3.42 -22.49
CA THR A 526 13.72 -3.01 -21.58
C THR A 526 13.83 -1.49 -21.46
N ILE A 527 13.75 -0.76 -22.58
CA ILE A 527 13.76 0.71 -22.55
C ILE A 527 12.55 1.25 -21.79
N ALA A 528 11.35 0.76 -22.09
CA ALA A 528 10.13 1.21 -21.43
C ALA A 528 10.17 0.93 -19.92
N ILE A 529 10.61 -0.26 -19.51
CA ILE A 529 10.78 -0.64 -18.11
C ILE A 529 11.79 0.28 -17.41
N ASN A 530 12.96 0.49 -18.00
CA ASN A 530 14.00 1.31 -17.37
C ASN A 530 13.57 2.78 -17.22
N VAL A 531 12.98 3.38 -18.27
CA VAL A 531 12.47 4.76 -18.20
C VAL A 531 11.44 4.90 -17.07
N THR A 532 10.49 3.98 -17.00
CA THR A 532 9.44 4.01 -15.98
C THR A 532 10.00 3.75 -14.58
N TYR A 533 10.95 2.83 -14.44
CA TYR A 533 11.62 2.55 -13.17
C TYR A 533 12.33 3.79 -12.61
N TYR A 534 13.11 4.50 -13.44
CA TYR A 534 13.79 5.72 -13.01
C TYR A 534 12.80 6.86 -12.71
N ALA A 535 11.69 6.95 -13.45
CA ALA A 535 10.64 7.92 -13.16
C ALA A 535 9.97 7.63 -11.80
N LEU A 536 9.64 6.36 -11.51
CA LEU A 536 9.09 5.95 -10.21
C LEU A 536 10.10 6.17 -9.07
N LEU A 537 11.38 5.89 -9.30
CA LEU A 537 12.43 6.16 -8.31
C LEU A 537 12.53 7.65 -7.98
N ALA A 538 12.52 8.51 -9.01
CA ALA A 538 12.52 9.96 -8.82
C ALA A 538 11.27 10.44 -8.05
N LEU A 539 10.09 9.87 -8.35
CA LEU A 539 8.86 10.14 -7.64
C LEU A 539 8.96 9.74 -6.16
N ILE A 540 9.48 8.54 -5.86
CA ILE A 540 9.67 8.08 -4.47
C ILE A 540 10.60 9.04 -3.70
N VAL A 541 11.71 9.45 -4.31
CA VAL A 541 12.65 10.41 -3.70
C VAL A 541 11.96 11.75 -3.41
N TYR A 542 11.20 12.26 -4.38
CA TYR A 542 10.47 13.53 -4.24
C TYR A 542 9.42 13.45 -3.11
N VAL A 543 8.60 12.40 -3.08
CA VAL A 543 7.56 12.23 -2.05
C VAL A 543 8.19 12.00 -0.66
N THR A 544 9.28 11.24 -0.58
CA THR A 544 10.03 11.05 0.67
C THR A 544 10.57 12.37 1.21
N PHE A 545 11.10 13.23 0.33
CA PHE A 545 11.56 14.55 0.71
C PHE A 545 10.41 15.42 1.27
N ASN A 546 9.24 15.36 0.63
CA ASN A 546 8.05 16.06 1.12
C ASN A 546 7.56 15.52 2.47
N ASP A 547 7.58 14.19 2.68
CA ASP A 547 7.24 13.60 3.98
C ASP A 547 8.14 14.15 5.10
N VAL A 548 9.45 14.19 4.86
CA VAL A 548 10.42 14.73 5.84
C VAL A 548 10.13 16.20 6.13
N LEU A 549 9.84 17.00 5.10
CA LEU A 549 9.49 18.42 5.30
C LEU A 549 8.21 18.62 6.12
N ARG A 550 7.23 17.71 5.99
CA ARG A 550 5.99 17.74 6.80
C ARG A 550 6.21 17.42 8.27
N ILE A 551 7.24 16.61 8.59
CA ILE A 551 7.56 16.23 9.97
C ILE A 551 8.40 17.31 10.66
N VAL A 552 9.25 18.01 9.90
CA VAL A 552 10.18 19.03 10.44
C VAL A 552 9.50 20.40 10.62
N LYS A 553 8.43 20.67 9.87
CA LYS A 553 7.61 21.88 10.02
C LYS A 553 6.58 21.70 11.11
#